data_d3b2dfbf23a839ea7da6bda306317704
#
_entry.id   d3b2dfbf23a839ea7da6bda306317704
#
_cell.length_a   1.000
_cell.length_b   1.000
_cell.length_c   1.000
_cell.angle_alpha   90.00
_cell.angle_beta   90.00
_cell.angle_gamma   90.00
#
_symmetry.space_group_name_H-M   'P 1'
#
loop_
_entity.id
_entity.type
_entity.pdbx_description
1 polymer ?
#
loop_
_entity_poly.entity_id
_entity_poly.type
_entity_poly.pdbx_seq_one_letter_code
_entity_poly.pdbx_strand_id
1 'polypeptide(L)'
;MEPIDERKAAATMRLLCVAAMGTFVSQGLLYPALPLYLHQDLGTTLAVAGLVMSSQSIAALLARPWSGQFLDSRGRKPLLIAGPALTMCTGVALLGVRSVIAVLVLRMLQGVSNAMFYGAATATVADIAPPARRATYLSRYSLFFYLGFATGPVLAELLISRWSFRAVWIAVIMASAWGALLAFKLPETGGRRTDYVPLPMWKRFFHPVAVGPGVPYFCVGVGWTTIGAFLALYARNIGMASSGWLFVALSATVMVTRSMSGNLADRFGRKAVATPCAAACAAGLAVLALFPHPIGAFAGVMLFAGGYAGLFPTLLALVVDRAPEAVRGQAMGSFNMYFDIGAPVGGFVAGRLIDQGGYRLGFGAMAAVALVGVVLLLGGAIPSDRPVAAARS
;
A
#
# COMPACT_ATOMS: atom_id res chain seq x y z
N MET A 1 -12.11 12.57 -27.75
CA MET A 1 -12.79 11.74 -26.75
C MET A 1 -14.12 12.43 -26.46
N GLU A 2 -15.23 11.79 -26.80
CA GLU A 2 -16.57 12.31 -26.44
C GLU A 2 -16.66 12.47 -24.92
N PRO A 3 -17.32 13.52 -24.41
CA PRO A 3 -17.52 13.71 -22.99
C PRO A 3 -18.28 12.50 -22.45
N ILE A 4 -17.66 11.77 -21.52
CA ILE A 4 -18.31 10.64 -20.87
C ILE A 4 -19.54 11.18 -20.13
N ASP A 5 -20.71 10.66 -20.48
CA ASP A 5 -21.97 10.97 -19.79
C ASP A 5 -21.75 10.85 -18.26
N GLU A 6 -22.00 11.92 -17.52
CA GLU A 6 -21.78 11.98 -16.07
C GLU A 6 -22.47 10.83 -15.33
N ARG A 7 -23.62 10.37 -15.81
CA ARG A 7 -24.34 9.21 -15.25
C ARG A 7 -23.56 7.91 -15.46
N LYS A 8 -22.99 7.71 -16.64
CA LYS A 8 -22.14 6.53 -16.95
C LYS A 8 -20.86 6.57 -16.14
N ALA A 9 -20.21 7.74 -16.02
CA ALA A 9 -19.00 7.90 -15.19
C ALA A 9 -19.30 7.58 -13.72
N ALA A 10 -20.39 8.05 -13.15
CA ALA A 10 -20.80 7.76 -11.78
C ALA A 10 -21.15 6.29 -11.56
N ALA A 11 -21.78 5.62 -12.53
CA ALA A 11 -22.07 4.19 -12.47
C ALA A 11 -20.80 3.35 -12.53
N THR A 12 -19.87 3.67 -13.45
CA THR A 12 -18.56 3.01 -13.57
C THR A 12 -17.74 3.19 -12.30
N MET A 13 -17.73 4.40 -11.72
CA MET A 13 -17.03 4.68 -10.47
C MET A 13 -17.56 3.84 -9.31
N ARG A 14 -18.89 3.75 -9.14
CA ARG A 14 -19.50 2.91 -8.08
C ARG A 14 -19.12 1.45 -8.26
N LEU A 15 -19.24 0.93 -9.49
CA LEU A 15 -18.93 -0.47 -9.78
C LEU A 15 -17.44 -0.78 -9.54
N LEU A 16 -16.54 0.13 -9.95
CA LEU A 16 -15.11 0.00 -9.71
C LEU A 16 -14.77 0.02 -8.22
N CYS A 17 -15.39 0.93 -7.44
CA CYS A 17 -15.20 1.00 -5.99
C CYS A 17 -15.61 -0.31 -5.29
N VAL A 18 -16.75 -0.89 -5.66
CA VAL A 18 -17.22 -2.16 -5.08
C VAL A 18 -16.34 -3.33 -5.51
N ALA A 19 -15.88 -3.38 -6.76
CA ALA A 19 -14.91 -4.38 -7.23
C ALA A 19 -13.58 -4.26 -6.49
N ALA A 20 -13.09 -3.02 -6.31
CA ALA A 20 -11.88 -2.73 -5.56
C ALA A 20 -12.00 -3.15 -4.10
N MET A 21 -13.15 -2.90 -3.45
CA MET A 21 -13.37 -3.31 -2.07
C MET A 21 -13.21 -4.82 -1.91
N GLY A 22 -13.81 -5.65 -2.77
CA GLY A 22 -13.62 -7.10 -2.75
C GLY A 22 -12.16 -7.52 -2.90
N THR A 23 -11.45 -6.92 -3.86
CA THR A 23 -10.02 -7.16 -4.08
C THR A 23 -9.17 -6.75 -2.88
N PHE A 24 -9.44 -5.62 -2.23
CA PHE A 24 -8.67 -5.18 -1.07
C PHE A 24 -9.05 -5.89 0.23
N VAL A 25 -10.29 -6.37 0.37
CA VAL A 25 -10.67 -7.29 1.45
C VAL A 25 -9.85 -8.57 1.34
N SER A 26 -9.70 -9.15 0.13
CA SER A 26 -8.89 -10.35 -0.06
C SER A 26 -7.42 -10.14 0.32
N GLN A 27 -6.85 -8.98 -0.01
CA GLN A 27 -5.51 -8.61 0.41
C GLN A 27 -5.42 -8.40 1.93
N GLY A 28 -6.39 -7.72 2.52
CA GLY A 28 -6.48 -7.47 3.96
C GLY A 28 -6.57 -8.75 4.79
N LEU A 29 -7.32 -9.76 4.31
CA LEU A 29 -7.40 -11.09 4.93
C LEU A 29 -6.01 -11.75 5.08
N LEU A 30 -5.13 -11.56 4.11
CA LEU A 30 -3.81 -12.17 4.08
C LEU A 30 -2.80 -11.52 5.05
N TYR A 31 -3.01 -10.25 5.46
CA TYR A 31 -2.07 -9.53 6.32
C TYR A 31 -1.87 -10.19 7.68
N PRO A 32 -2.91 -10.51 8.48
CA PRO A 32 -2.72 -11.26 9.72
C PRO A 32 -2.58 -12.76 9.47
N ALA A 33 -3.28 -13.32 8.49
CA ALA A 33 -3.37 -14.76 8.32
C ALA A 33 -2.07 -15.41 7.85
N LEU A 34 -1.38 -14.82 6.86
CA LEU A 34 -0.16 -15.42 6.32
C LEU A 34 1.00 -15.47 7.31
N PRO A 35 1.39 -14.37 8.02
CA PRO A 35 2.46 -14.45 8.99
C PRO A 35 2.13 -15.40 10.16
N LEU A 36 0.86 -15.44 10.59
CA LEU A 36 0.41 -16.37 11.61
C LEU A 36 0.52 -17.83 11.13
N TYR A 37 0.05 -18.13 9.91
CA TYR A 37 0.14 -19.45 9.29
C TYR A 37 1.60 -19.90 9.12
N LEU A 38 2.48 -19.03 8.62
CA LEU A 38 3.89 -19.31 8.44
C LEU A 38 4.58 -19.62 9.78
N HIS A 39 4.29 -18.84 10.80
CA HIS A 39 4.95 -19.00 12.10
C HIS A 39 4.36 -20.16 12.92
N GLN A 40 3.03 -20.29 12.98
CA GLN A 40 2.33 -21.25 13.85
C GLN A 40 2.19 -22.63 13.21
N ASP A 41 1.76 -22.71 11.93
CA ASP A 41 1.50 -23.98 11.25
C ASP A 41 2.72 -24.54 10.52
N LEU A 42 3.56 -23.66 9.93
CA LEU A 42 4.76 -24.08 9.21
C LEU A 42 6.04 -23.94 10.02
N GLY A 43 5.99 -23.45 11.27
CA GLY A 43 7.13 -23.36 12.19
C GLY A 43 8.27 -22.47 11.73
N THR A 44 8.01 -21.45 10.88
CA THR A 44 9.07 -20.60 10.34
C THR A 44 9.54 -19.55 11.33
N THR A 45 10.78 -19.08 11.15
CA THR A 45 11.28 -17.90 11.86
C THR A 45 10.55 -16.63 11.37
N LEU A 46 10.58 -15.57 12.18
CA LEU A 46 9.98 -14.29 11.81
C LEU A 46 10.70 -13.65 10.61
N ALA A 47 12.01 -13.88 10.46
CA ALA A 47 12.76 -13.48 9.28
C ALA A 47 12.18 -14.08 7.99
N VAL A 48 11.88 -15.38 8.00
CA VAL A 48 11.28 -16.08 6.84
C VAL A 48 9.86 -15.59 6.60
N ALA A 49 9.05 -15.44 7.65
CA ALA A 49 7.70 -14.88 7.52
C ALA A 49 7.75 -13.45 6.92
N GLY A 50 8.66 -12.61 7.39
CA GLY A 50 8.89 -11.26 6.86
C GLY A 50 9.36 -11.25 5.40
N LEU A 51 10.24 -12.18 5.00
CA LEU A 51 10.66 -12.35 3.62
C LEU A 51 9.46 -12.71 2.71
N VAL A 52 8.64 -13.66 3.13
CA VAL A 52 7.44 -14.06 2.39
C VAL A 52 6.48 -12.88 2.28
N MET A 53 6.25 -12.14 3.37
CA MET A 53 5.36 -10.97 3.34
C MET A 53 5.87 -9.87 2.39
N SER A 54 7.15 -9.59 2.38
CA SER A 54 7.76 -8.56 1.54
C SER A 54 7.96 -8.98 0.09
N SER A 55 7.98 -10.27 -0.22
CA SER A 55 8.14 -10.79 -1.59
C SER A 55 7.04 -10.29 -2.54
N GLN A 56 5.85 -10.00 -2.02
CA GLN A 56 4.77 -9.37 -2.76
C GLN A 56 5.21 -8.01 -3.35
N SER A 57 5.86 -7.17 -2.58
CA SER A 57 6.31 -5.84 -3.04
C SER A 57 7.42 -5.96 -4.07
N ILE A 58 8.34 -6.91 -3.90
CA ILE A 58 9.40 -7.20 -4.90
C ILE A 58 8.75 -7.60 -6.24
N ALA A 59 7.82 -8.53 -6.20
CA ALA A 59 7.13 -8.99 -7.41
C ALA A 59 6.28 -7.89 -8.04
N ALA A 60 5.59 -7.08 -7.23
CA ALA A 60 4.84 -5.92 -7.71
C ALA A 60 5.76 -4.90 -8.41
N LEU A 61 6.91 -4.60 -7.80
CA LEU A 61 7.92 -3.70 -8.37
C LEU A 61 8.36 -4.17 -9.76
N LEU A 62 8.70 -5.46 -9.91
CA LEU A 62 9.12 -6.04 -11.18
C LEU A 62 7.99 -6.08 -12.22
N ALA A 63 6.74 -6.28 -11.78
CA ALA A 63 5.58 -6.37 -12.65
C ALA A 63 5.05 -5.00 -13.11
N ARG A 64 5.28 -3.89 -12.37
CA ARG A 64 4.75 -2.56 -12.68
C ARG A 64 5.10 -2.04 -14.07
N PRO A 65 6.36 -2.13 -14.56
CA PRO A 65 6.70 -1.67 -15.91
C PRO A 65 5.96 -2.42 -17.00
N TRP A 66 5.80 -3.75 -16.81
CA TRP A 66 5.06 -4.60 -17.74
C TRP A 66 3.56 -4.32 -17.70
N SER A 67 2.97 -4.23 -16.50
CA SER A 67 1.54 -3.93 -16.35
C SER A 67 1.19 -2.55 -16.90
N GLY A 68 2.03 -1.54 -16.68
CA GLY A 68 1.86 -0.20 -17.28
C GLY A 68 1.88 -0.23 -18.81
N GLN A 69 2.82 -0.95 -19.40
CA GLN A 69 2.92 -1.12 -20.84
C GLN A 69 1.69 -1.83 -21.42
N PHE A 70 1.21 -2.86 -20.71
CA PHE A 70 0.00 -3.58 -21.11
C PHE A 70 -1.25 -2.68 -21.04
N LEU A 71 -1.36 -1.86 -19.97
CA LEU A 71 -2.42 -0.87 -19.82
C LEU A 71 -2.50 0.09 -21.01
N ASP A 72 -1.35 0.58 -21.45
CA ASP A 72 -1.29 1.56 -22.56
C ASP A 72 -1.56 0.92 -23.91
N SER A 73 -1.20 -0.37 -24.09
CA SER A 73 -1.33 -1.08 -25.38
C SER A 73 -2.65 -1.83 -25.55
N ARG A 74 -3.20 -2.43 -24.48
CA ARG A 74 -4.36 -3.33 -24.56
C ARG A 74 -5.58 -2.88 -23.76
N GLY A 75 -5.47 -1.76 -23.02
CA GLY A 75 -6.56 -1.20 -22.23
C GLY A 75 -6.53 -1.63 -20.76
N ARG A 76 -7.51 -1.15 -19.98
CA ARG A 76 -7.56 -1.28 -18.51
C ARG A 76 -8.28 -2.54 -18.07
N LYS A 77 -9.38 -2.87 -18.72
CA LYS A 77 -10.30 -3.96 -18.34
C LYS A 77 -9.63 -5.33 -18.20
N PRO A 78 -8.72 -5.77 -19.12
CA PRO A 78 -8.08 -7.07 -18.97
C PRO A 78 -7.31 -7.22 -17.64
N LEU A 79 -6.61 -6.16 -17.21
CA LEU A 79 -5.84 -6.20 -15.96
C LEU A 79 -6.72 -6.04 -14.71
N LEU A 80 -7.86 -5.31 -14.82
CA LEU A 80 -8.85 -5.25 -13.75
C LEU A 80 -9.45 -6.63 -13.44
N ILE A 81 -9.58 -7.48 -14.45
CA ILE A 81 -10.10 -8.85 -14.32
C ILE A 81 -8.98 -9.81 -13.89
N ALA A 82 -7.86 -9.79 -14.61
CA ALA A 82 -6.77 -10.76 -14.40
C ALA A 82 -6.11 -10.62 -13.02
N GLY A 83 -6.00 -9.39 -12.48
CA GLY A 83 -5.47 -9.17 -11.15
C GLY A 83 -6.22 -9.98 -10.08
N PRO A 84 -7.50 -9.68 -9.80
CA PRO A 84 -8.27 -10.43 -8.80
C PRO A 84 -8.40 -11.93 -9.13
N ALA A 85 -8.50 -12.31 -10.41
CA ALA A 85 -8.53 -13.71 -10.81
C ALA A 85 -7.22 -14.44 -10.42
N LEU A 86 -6.07 -13.82 -10.59
CA LEU A 86 -4.79 -14.38 -10.14
C LEU A 86 -4.75 -14.51 -8.61
N THR A 87 -5.26 -13.53 -7.85
CA THR A 87 -5.38 -13.65 -6.38
C THR A 87 -6.32 -14.79 -6.01
N MET A 88 -7.43 -14.98 -6.71
CA MET A 88 -8.34 -16.12 -6.52
C MET A 88 -7.62 -17.46 -6.72
N CYS A 89 -6.87 -17.59 -7.82
CA CYS A 89 -6.10 -18.82 -8.09
C CYS A 89 -5.06 -19.09 -6.99
N THR A 90 -4.35 -18.07 -6.50
CA THR A 90 -3.42 -18.23 -5.37
C THR A 90 -4.13 -18.63 -4.08
N GLY A 91 -5.35 -18.13 -3.84
CA GLY A 91 -6.19 -18.53 -2.72
C GLY A 91 -6.57 -20.00 -2.78
N VAL A 92 -6.94 -20.51 -3.97
CA VAL A 92 -7.21 -21.94 -4.20
C VAL A 92 -5.97 -22.78 -3.92
N ALA A 93 -4.81 -22.36 -4.41
CA ALA A 93 -3.55 -23.06 -4.15
C ALA A 93 -3.21 -23.12 -2.65
N LEU A 94 -3.45 -22.05 -1.89
CA LEU A 94 -3.22 -22.01 -0.43
C LEU A 94 -4.02 -23.06 0.35
N LEU A 95 -5.15 -23.57 -0.18
CA LEU A 95 -5.93 -24.62 0.48
C LEU A 95 -5.14 -25.94 0.63
N GLY A 96 -4.21 -26.22 -0.29
CA GLY A 96 -3.44 -27.47 -0.32
C GLY A 96 -1.95 -27.32 -0.03
N VAL A 97 -1.40 -26.10 -0.04
CA VAL A 97 0.02 -25.84 0.09
C VAL A 97 0.46 -25.80 1.55
N ARG A 98 1.52 -26.59 1.87
CA ARG A 98 2.19 -26.64 3.18
C ARG A 98 3.69 -26.38 3.09
N SER A 99 4.19 -25.93 1.94
CA SER A 99 5.61 -25.61 1.72
C SER A 99 5.82 -24.09 1.78
N VAL A 100 6.80 -23.65 2.56
CA VAL A 100 7.19 -22.24 2.68
C VAL A 100 7.58 -21.64 1.32
N ILE A 101 8.32 -22.41 0.49
CA ILE A 101 8.71 -21.98 -0.86
C ILE A 101 7.48 -21.76 -1.74
N ALA A 102 6.50 -22.68 -1.67
CA ALA A 102 5.29 -22.54 -2.44
C ALA A 102 4.46 -21.33 -1.98
N VAL A 103 4.35 -21.06 -0.66
CA VAL A 103 3.70 -19.87 -0.12
C VAL A 103 4.41 -18.60 -0.60
N LEU A 104 5.77 -18.58 -0.63
CA LEU A 104 6.55 -17.48 -1.17
C LEU A 104 6.22 -17.20 -2.64
N VAL A 105 6.18 -18.25 -3.47
CA VAL A 105 5.83 -18.12 -4.90
C VAL A 105 4.39 -17.58 -5.05
N LEU A 106 3.44 -18.10 -4.28
CA LEU A 106 2.07 -17.61 -4.29
C LEU A 106 2.00 -16.14 -3.87
N ARG A 107 2.78 -15.74 -2.88
CA ARG A 107 2.86 -14.35 -2.44
C ARG A 107 3.45 -13.44 -3.52
N MET A 108 4.46 -13.89 -4.26
CA MET A 108 4.98 -13.17 -5.43
C MET A 108 3.91 -13.02 -6.52
N LEU A 109 3.13 -14.06 -6.82
CA LEU A 109 2.01 -13.97 -7.77
C LEU A 109 0.94 -12.98 -7.31
N GLN A 110 0.67 -12.89 -6.00
CA GLN A 110 -0.20 -11.86 -5.43
C GLN A 110 0.37 -10.44 -5.62
N GLY A 111 1.69 -10.30 -5.63
CA GLY A 111 2.37 -9.04 -5.96
C GLY A 111 2.13 -8.62 -7.43
N VAL A 112 2.25 -9.55 -8.35
CA VAL A 112 1.91 -9.34 -9.77
C VAL A 112 0.44 -8.94 -9.91
N SER A 113 -0.46 -9.68 -9.25
CA SER A 113 -1.90 -9.39 -9.19
C SER A 113 -2.18 -7.95 -8.72
N ASN A 114 -1.51 -7.54 -7.64
CA ASN A 114 -1.65 -6.19 -7.09
C ASN A 114 -1.18 -5.12 -8.08
N ALA A 115 -0.03 -5.30 -8.74
CA ALA A 115 0.48 -4.38 -9.75
C ALA A 115 -0.51 -4.23 -10.93
N MET A 116 -1.10 -5.35 -11.37
CA MET A 116 -2.10 -5.35 -12.45
C MET A 116 -3.36 -4.59 -12.05
N PHE A 117 -3.98 -4.95 -10.93
CA PHE A 117 -5.27 -4.37 -10.51
C PHE A 117 -5.13 -2.92 -10.08
N TYR A 118 -4.17 -2.58 -9.21
CA TYR A 118 -4.01 -1.23 -8.68
C TYR A 118 -3.69 -0.21 -9.78
N GLY A 119 -2.79 -0.56 -10.71
CA GLY A 119 -2.45 0.27 -11.85
C GLY A 119 -3.66 0.51 -12.77
N ALA A 120 -4.39 -0.57 -13.11
CA ALA A 120 -5.56 -0.49 -13.96
C ALA A 120 -6.70 0.30 -13.31
N ALA A 121 -6.96 0.10 -12.01
CA ALA A 121 -8.02 0.78 -11.29
C ALA A 121 -7.76 2.29 -11.18
N THR A 122 -6.54 2.68 -10.82
CA THR A 122 -6.16 4.11 -10.73
C THR A 122 -6.19 4.80 -12.09
N ALA A 123 -5.77 4.12 -13.16
CA ALA A 123 -5.88 4.62 -14.53
C ALA A 123 -7.35 4.78 -14.95
N THR A 124 -8.21 3.78 -14.66
CA THR A 124 -9.65 3.86 -14.94
C THR A 124 -10.29 5.05 -14.21
N VAL A 125 -9.95 5.28 -12.93
CA VAL A 125 -10.44 6.45 -12.18
C VAL A 125 -10.01 7.75 -12.87
N ALA A 126 -8.76 7.83 -13.32
CA ALA A 126 -8.24 9.02 -14.02
C ALA A 126 -8.91 9.24 -15.37
N ASP A 127 -9.28 8.17 -16.09
CA ASP A 127 -9.95 8.22 -17.39
C ASP A 127 -11.40 8.72 -17.27
N ILE A 128 -12.14 8.28 -16.23
CA ILE A 128 -13.56 8.64 -16.05
C ILE A 128 -13.77 9.95 -15.28
N ALA A 129 -12.74 10.45 -14.59
CA ALA A 129 -12.84 11.64 -13.76
C ALA A 129 -12.71 12.92 -14.60
N PRO A 130 -13.62 13.90 -14.46
CA PRO A 130 -13.44 15.23 -15.03
C PRO A 130 -12.09 15.83 -14.55
N PRO A 131 -11.34 16.55 -15.43
CA PRO A 131 -10.02 17.08 -15.07
C PRO A 131 -9.99 17.87 -13.77
N ALA A 132 -11.00 18.71 -13.52
CA ALA A 132 -11.13 19.51 -12.29
C ALA A 132 -11.49 18.70 -11.03
N ARG A 133 -11.94 17.44 -11.16
CA ARG A 133 -12.41 16.59 -10.06
C ARG A 133 -11.60 15.29 -9.89
N ARG A 134 -10.47 15.13 -10.60
CA ARG A 134 -9.64 13.90 -10.53
C ARG A 134 -9.21 13.56 -9.10
N ALA A 135 -8.78 14.55 -8.34
CA ALA A 135 -8.39 14.35 -6.93
C ALA A 135 -9.55 13.81 -6.09
N THR A 136 -10.76 14.34 -6.27
CA THR A 136 -11.96 13.88 -5.56
C THR A 136 -12.32 12.43 -5.90
N TYR A 137 -12.23 12.06 -7.19
CA TYR A 137 -12.49 10.68 -7.63
C TYR A 137 -11.46 9.70 -7.08
N LEU A 138 -10.16 10.03 -7.12
CA LEU A 138 -9.08 9.24 -6.54
C LEU A 138 -9.22 9.11 -5.01
N SER A 139 -9.63 10.19 -4.34
CA SER A 139 -9.90 10.15 -2.90
C SER A 139 -11.05 9.19 -2.57
N ARG A 140 -12.16 9.25 -3.30
CA ARG A 140 -13.29 8.31 -3.13
C ARG A 140 -12.87 6.86 -3.37
N TYR A 141 -12.08 6.59 -4.42
CA TYR A 141 -11.53 5.26 -4.67
C TYR A 141 -10.68 4.77 -3.48
N SER A 142 -9.83 5.66 -2.95
CA SER A 142 -8.97 5.35 -1.82
C SER A 142 -9.75 4.98 -0.55
N LEU A 143 -10.96 5.51 -0.33
CA LEU A 143 -11.80 5.10 0.80
C LEU A 143 -12.13 3.61 0.76
N PHE A 144 -12.49 3.09 -0.41
CA PHE A 144 -12.79 1.66 -0.57
C PHE A 144 -11.55 0.77 -0.43
N PHE A 145 -10.37 1.27 -0.83
CA PHE A 145 -9.09 0.64 -0.54
C PHE A 145 -8.90 0.46 0.98
N TYR A 146 -9.02 1.55 1.76
CA TYR A 146 -8.83 1.49 3.21
C TYR A 146 -9.93 0.72 3.94
N LEU A 147 -11.17 0.78 3.47
CA LEU A 147 -12.26 -0.06 4.00
C LEU A 147 -11.95 -1.55 3.82
N GLY A 148 -11.44 -1.96 2.65
CA GLY A 148 -11.01 -3.33 2.43
C GLY A 148 -9.86 -3.75 3.36
N PHE A 149 -8.88 -2.87 3.53
CA PHE A 149 -7.76 -3.08 4.46
C PHE A 149 -8.16 -3.04 5.94
N ALA A 150 -9.26 -2.39 6.31
CA ALA A 150 -9.79 -2.40 7.67
C ALA A 150 -10.60 -3.67 7.95
N THR A 151 -11.47 -4.04 7.01
CA THR A 151 -12.40 -5.17 7.19
C THR A 151 -11.70 -6.53 7.04
N GLY A 152 -10.75 -6.64 6.14
CA GLY A 152 -10.04 -7.89 5.86
C GLY A 152 -9.38 -8.51 7.09
N PRO A 153 -8.53 -7.80 7.85
CA PRO A 153 -7.89 -8.34 9.04
C PRO A 153 -8.88 -8.75 10.14
N VAL A 154 -9.95 -8.00 10.35
CA VAL A 154 -10.99 -8.35 11.34
C VAL A 154 -11.68 -9.64 10.95
N LEU A 155 -12.03 -9.79 9.67
CA LEU A 155 -12.63 -11.02 9.14
C LEU A 155 -11.64 -12.19 9.24
N ALA A 156 -10.36 -11.99 8.94
CA ALA A 156 -9.35 -13.03 9.06
C ALA A 156 -9.23 -13.56 10.49
N GLU A 157 -9.10 -12.65 11.46
CA GLU A 157 -9.04 -13.03 12.89
C GLU A 157 -10.30 -13.77 13.34
N LEU A 158 -11.48 -13.31 12.93
CA LEU A 158 -12.76 -13.97 13.23
C LEU A 158 -12.79 -15.38 12.63
N LEU A 159 -12.35 -15.53 11.38
CA LEU A 159 -12.34 -16.83 10.70
C LEU A 159 -11.32 -17.78 11.32
N ILE A 160 -10.14 -17.30 11.69
CA ILE A 160 -9.10 -18.11 12.36
C ILE A 160 -9.60 -18.56 13.74
N SER A 161 -10.19 -17.64 14.52
CA SER A 161 -10.63 -17.94 15.89
C SER A 161 -11.83 -18.89 15.96
N ARG A 162 -12.73 -18.85 14.94
CA ARG A 162 -13.95 -19.67 14.90
C ARG A 162 -13.79 -20.99 14.16
N TRP A 163 -12.90 -21.03 13.16
CA TRP A 163 -12.73 -22.18 12.28
C TRP A 163 -11.25 -22.53 12.07
N SER A 164 -10.60 -21.94 11.05
CA SER A 164 -9.23 -22.28 10.68
C SER A 164 -8.66 -21.33 9.62
N PHE A 165 -7.37 -21.46 9.30
CA PHE A 165 -6.76 -20.79 8.14
C PHE A 165 -7.44 -21.15 6.81
N ARG A 166 -7.98 -22.38 6.67
CA ARG A 166 -8.73 -22.75 5.46
C ARG A 166 -9.94 -21.87 5.19
N ALA A 167 -10.66 -21.47 6.25
CA ALA A 167 -11.79 -20.55 6.12
C ALA A 167 -11.34 -19.16 5.60
N VAL A 168 -10.15 -18.70 6.01
CA VAL A 168 -9.57 -17.47 5.48
C VAL A 168 -9.24 -17.61 3.99
N TRP A 169 -8.63 -18.73 3.58
CA TRP A 169 -8.33 -18.96 2.15
C TRP A 169 -9.59 -18.99 1.29
N ILE A 170 -10.66 -19.60 1.77
CA ILE A 170 -11.97 -19.59 1.10
C ILE A 170 -12.52 -18.14 1.02
N ALA A 171 -12.40 -17.36 2.09
CA ALA A 171 -12.82 -15.97 2.08
C ALA A 171 -11.98 -15.11 1.09
N VAL A 172 -10.69 -15.37 0.96
CA VAL A 172 -9.82 -14.76 -0.05
C VAL A 172 -10.30 -15.11 -1.46
N ILE A 173 -10.63 -16.37 -1.72
CA ILE A 173 -11.16 -16.82 -3.01
C ILE A 173 -12.47 -16.10 -3.34
N MET A 174 -13.43 -16.09 -2.40
CA MET A 174 -14.74 -15.47 -2.61
C MET A 174 -14.64 -13.95 -2.82
N ALA A 175 -13.84 -13.24 -2.01
CA ALA A 175 -13.65 -11.80 -2.14
C ALA A 175 -12.95 -11.43 -3.46
N SER A 176 -11.95 -12.21 -3.87
CA SER A 176 -11.24 -12.00 -5.15
C SER A 176 -12.15 -12.35 -6.35
N ALA A 177 -12.90 -13.44 -6.28
CA ALA A 177 -13.89 -13.81 -7.30
C ALA A 177 -14.94 -12.72 -7.47
N TRP A 178 -15.45 -12.17 -6.38
CA TRP A 178 -16.37 -11.02 -6.39
C TRP A 178 -15.77 -9.82 -7.11
N GLY A 179 -14.52 -9.46 -6.79
CA GLY A 179 -13.80 -8.39 -7.46
C GLY A 179 -13.65 -8.63 -8.96
N ALA A 180 -13.25 -9.84 -9.38
CA ALA A 180 -13.10 -10.22 -10.77
C ALA A 180 -14.45 -10.19 -11.53
N LEU A 181 -15.51 -10.75 -10.97
CA LEU A 181 -16.86 -10.78 -11.56
C LEU A 181 -17.41 -9.36 -11.79
N LEU A 182 -17.21 -8.44 -10.84
CA LEU A 182 -17.63 -7.05 -11.02
C LEU A 182 -16.76 -6.34 -12.06
N ALA A 183 -15.48 -6.67 -12.13
CA ALA A 183 -14.58 -6.12 -13.15
C ALA A 183 -14.99 -6.49 -14.58
N PHE A 184 -15.60 -7.65 -14.78
CA PHE A 184 -16.17 -8.03 -16.09
C PHE A 184 -17.27 -7.06 -16.58
N LYS A 185 -18.03 -6.48 -15.66
CA LYS A 185 -19.10 -5.52 -15.97
C LYS A 185 -18.60 -4.11 -16.22
N LEU A 186 -17.32 -3.82 -15.92
CA LEU A 186 -16.72 -2.51 -16.18
C LEU A 186 -16.55 -2.28 -17.68
N PRO A 187 -16.80 -1.08 -18.19
CA PRO A 187 -16.48 -0.71 -19.56
C PRO A 187 -14.96 -0.64 -19.75
N GLU A 188 -14.47 -0.83 -20.96
CA GLU A 188 -13.10 -0.46 -21.30
C GLU A 188 -12.98 1.07 -21.39
N THR A 189 -12.06 1.66 -20.61
CA THR A 189 -11.89 3.12 -20.56
C THR A 189 -10.61 3.58 -21.25
N GLY A 190 -9.68 2.66 -21.54
CA GLY A 190 -8.42 2.95 -22.20
C GLY A 190 -8.48 2.78 -23.71
N GLY A 191 -8.16 3.80 -24.47
CA GLY A 191 -7.88 3.69 -25.90
C GLY A 191 -6.54 3.00 -26.17
N ARG A 192 -6.46 2.16 -27.20
CA ARG A 192 -5.16 1.68 -27.72
C ARG A 192 -4.37 2.90 -28.20
N ARG A 193 -3.29 3.24 -27.50
CA ARG A 193 -2.30 4.18 -28.02
C ARG A 193 -1.43 3.46 -29.03
N THR A 194 -1.61 3.75 -30.30
CA THR A 194 -0.79 3.22 -31.41
C THR A 194 0.62 3.82 -31.41
N ASP A 195 0.81 4.99 -30.81
CA ASP A 195 2.06 5.76 -30.84
C ASP A 195 2.90 5.61 -29.57
N TYR A 196 2.67 4.53 -28.80
CA TYR A 196 3.46 4.29 -27.60
C TYR A 196 4.88 3.83 -27.96
N VAL A 197 5.87 4.72 -27.80
CA VAL A 197 7.29 4.37 -27.85
C VAL A 197 7.75 3.89 -26.48
N PRO A 198 8.09 2.59 -26.34
CA PRO A 198 8.53 2.07 -25.06
C PRO A 198 9.89 2.65 -24.69
N LEU A 199 9.94 3.41 -23.59
CA LEU A 199 11.20 3.83 -22.99
C LEU A 199 12.01 2.59 -22.50
N PRO A 200 13.34 2.59 -22.59
CA PRO A 200 14.18 1.54 -22.03
C PRO A 200 13.85 1.29 -20.54
N MET A 201 13.80 0.01 -20.14
CA MET A 201 13.31 -0.39 -18.82
C MET A 201 14.04 0.33 -17.66
N TRP A 202 15.35 0.50 -17.75
CA TRP A 202 16.15 1.19 -16.73
C TRP A 202 15.83 2.69 -16.60
N LYS A 203 15.47 3.40 -17.69
CA LYS A 203 15.02 4.80 -17.63
C LYS A 203 13.66 4.97 -16.95
N ARG A 204 12.86 3.89 -16.83
CA ARG A 204 11.57 3.91 -16.15
C ARG A 204 11.70 3.79 -14.64
N PHE A 205 12.82 3.22 -14.16
CA PHE A 205 12.99 2.93 -12.74
C PHE A 205 13.40 4.16 -11.91
N PHE A 206 14.28 5.02 -12.38
CA PHE A 206 14.78 6.14 -11.59
C PHE A 206 14.66 7.47 -12.31
N HIS A 207 13.83 8.36 -11.75
CA HIS A 207 13.75 9.74 -12.19
C HIS A 207 14.41 10.65 -11.13
N PRO A 208 15.36 11.54 -11.49
CA PRO A 208 16.12 12.35 -10.52
C PRO A 208 15.23 13.16 -9.56
N VAL A 209 14.10 13.68 -10.05
CA VAL A 209 13.14 14.44 -9.24
C VAL A 209 12.55 13.63 -8.10
N ALA A 210 12.47 12.29 -8.24
CA ALA A 210 11.91 11.41 -7.22
C ALA A 210 12.89 11.08 -6.10
N VAL A 211 14.21 11.30 -6.26
CA VAL A 211 15.23 10.90 -5.29
C VAL A 211 15.06 11.63 -3.96
N GLY A 212 14.97 12.96 -3.99
CA GLY A 212 14.82 13.77 -2.78
C GLY A 212 13.62 13.38 -1.91
N PRO A 213 12.38 13.33 -2.48
CA PRO A 213 11.20 12.87 -1.74
C PRO A 213 11.17 11.35 -1.50
N GLY A 214 11.78 10.56 -2.39
CA GLY A 214 11.75 9.10 -2.35
C GLY A 214 12.54 8.49 -1.20
N VAL A 215 13.71 9.04 -0.89
CA VAL A 215 14.55 8.50 0.21
C VAL A 215 13.86 8.63 1.58
N PRO A 216 13.31 9.80 2.00
CA PRO A 216 12.50 9.86 3.21
C PRO A 216 11.27 8.95 3.17
N TYR A 217 10.64 8.78 2.00
CA TYR A 217 9.51 7.87 1.84
C TYR A 217 9.91 6.40 2.02
N PHE A 218 11.08 5.98 1.51
CA PHE A 218 11.68 4.68 1.79
C PHE A 218 11.87 4.47 3.29
N CYS A 219 12.49 5.44 3.99
CA CYS A 219 12.76 5.34 5.42
C CYS A 219 11.49 5.12 6.27
N VAL A 220 10.37 5.75 5.88
CA VAL A 220 9.09 5.54 6.57
C VAL A 220 8.37 4.29 6.05
N GLY A 221 8.51 3.97 4.76
CA GLY A 221 7.92 2.81 4.11
C GLY A 221 8.33 1.48 4.74
N VAL A 222 9.58 1.37 5.24
CA VAL A 222 10.03 0.18 5.99
C VAL A 222 9.17 -0.08 7.22
N GLY A 223 8.74 0.96 7.93
CA GLY A 223 7.84 0.85 9.08
C GLY A 223 6.46 0.33 8.69
N TRP A 224 5.90 0.78 7.57
CA TRP A 224 4.62 0.27 7.07
C TRP A 224 4.66 -1.22 6.80
N THR A 225 5.71 -1.68 6.13
CA THR A 225 5.85 -3.11 5.80
C THR A 225 6.16 -3.96 7.03
N THR A 226 6.89 -3.42 8.02
CA THR A 226 7.11 -4.08 9.32
C THR A 226 5.79 -4.24 10.07
N ILE A 227 4.97 -3.19 10.17
CA ILE A 227 3.63 -3.26 10.77
C ILE A 227 2.78 -4.29 10.02
N GLY A 228 2.74 -4.23 8.70
CA GLY A 228 1.98 -5.18 7.88
C GLY A 228 2.39 -6.65 8.08
N ALA A 229 3.68 -6.92 8.27
CA ALA A 229 4.19 -8.27 8.44
C ALA A 229 4.04 -8.79 9.88
N PHE A 230 4.21 -7.94 10.89
CA PHE A 230 4.40 -8.41 12.27
C PHE A 230 3.36 -7.92 13.27
N LEU A 231 2.45 -7.01 12.91
CA LEU A 231 1.46 -6.46 13.84
C LEU A 231 0.56 -7.54 14.45
N ALA A 232 0.18 -8.55 13.67
CA ALA A 232 -0.66 -9.64 14.15
C ALA A 232 0.08 -10.53 15.17
N LEU A 233 1.34 -10.85 14.88
CA LEU A 233 2.20 -11.63 15.76
C LEU A 233 2.58 -10.84 17.02
N TYR A 234 2.87 -9.54 16.86
CA TYR A 234 3.14 -8.63 17.96
C TYR A 234 1.94 -8.53 18.92
N ALA A 235 0.72 -8.36 18.40
CA ALA A 235 -0.48 -8.29 19.19
C ALA A 235 -0.64 -9.52 20.08
N ARG A 236 -0.41 -10.72 19.55
CA ARG A 236 -0.44 -11.97 20.33
C ARG A 236 0.68 -12.04 21.38
N ASN A 237 1.88 -11.57 21.02
CA ASN A 237 3.02 -11.53 21.94
C ASN A 237 2.76 -10.66 23.18
N ILE A 238 2.01 -9.55 23.03
CA ILE A 238 1.62 -8.66 24.13
C ILE A 238 0.28 -9.06 24.79
N GLY A 239 -0.23 -10.27 24.53
CA GLY A 239 -1.40 -10.84 25.19
C GLY A 239 -2.76 -10.36 24.63
N MET A 240 -2.81 -9.75 23.44
CA MET A 240 -4.06 -9.39 22.81
C MET A 240 -4.73 -10.61 22.16
N ALA A 241 -6.03 -10.78 22.39
CA ALA A 241 -6.82 -11.85 21.81
C ALA A 241 -6.97 -11.72 20.28
N SER A 242 -6.98 -10.50 19.74
CA SER A 242 -7.11 -10.21 18.31
C SER A 242 -6.31 -8.99 17.89
N SER A 243 -5.63 -9.10 16.77
CA SER A 243 -4.95 -7.97 16.09
C SER A 243 -5.89 -7.14 15.21
N GLY A 244 -7.08 -7.65 14.91
CA GLY A 244 -8.02 -7.04 13.98
C GLY A 244 -8.35 -5.58 14.33
N TRP A 245 -8.54 -5.28 15.60
CA TRP A 245 -8.81 -3.92 16.07
C TRP A 245 -7.65 -2.95 15.87
N LEU A 246 -6.40 -3.42 15.87
CA LEU A 246 -5.23 -2.59 15.54
C LEU A 246 -5.25 -2.20 14.05
N PHE A 247 -5.64 -3.12 13.16
CA PHE A 247 -5.79 -2.83 11.74
C PHE A 247 -6.97 -1.89 11.46
N VAL A 248 -8.07 -2.02 12.23
CA VAL A 248 -9.18 -1.05 12.18
C VAL A 248 -8.71 0.34 12.61
N ALA A 249 -8.01 0.44 13.74
CA ALA A 249 -7.47 1.70 14.23
C ALA A 249 -6.50 2.34 13.22
N LEU A 250 -5.59 1.53 12.62
CA LEU A 250 -4.69 1.96 11.56
C LEU A 250 -5.46 2.56 10.38
N SER A 251 -6.41 1.81 9.83
CA SER A 251 -7.16 2.23 8.65
C SER A 251 -8.07 3.41 8.93
N ALA A 252 -8.76 3.42 10.06
CA ALA A 252 -9.62 4.54 10.49
C ALA A 252 -8.79 5.83 10.65
N THR A 253 -7.62 5.73 11.31
CA THR A 253 -6.73 6.88 11.47
C THR A 253 -6.25 7.42 10.13
N VAL A 254 -5.85 6.53 9.19
CA VAL A 254 -5.46 6.96 7.84
C VAL A 254 -6.62 7.66 7.14
N MET A 255 -7.84 7.12 7.22
CA MET A 255 -9.02 7.72 6.57
C MET A 255 -9.35 9.11 7.14
N VAL A 256 -9.40 9.23 8.47
CA VAL A 256 -9.67 10.50 9.15
C VAL A 256 -8.59 11.53 8.84
N THR A 257 -7.32 11.18 9.00
CA THR A 257 -6.22 12.10 8.74
C THR A 257 -6.19 12.56 7.28
N ARG A 258 -6.44 11.66 6.31
CA ARG A 258 -6.51 12.07 4.89
C ARG A 258 -7.65 13.01 4.57
N SER A 259 -8.81 12.83 5.19
CA SER A 259 -9.93 13.75 4.98
C SER A 259 -9.64 15.16 5.50
N MET A 260 -8.80 15.26 6.54
CA MET A 260 -8.42 16.54 7.17
C MET A 260 -7.17 17.18 6.54
N SER A 261 -6.24 16.38 6.03
CA SER A 261 -4.92 16.86 5.59
C SER A 261 -4.86 17.38 4.16
N GLY A 262 -5.95 17.27 3.38
CA GLY A 262 -5.95 17.56 1.93
C GLY A 262 -5.42 18.95 1.54
N ASN A 263 -5.62 19.96 2.39
CA ASN A 263 -5.20 21.36 2.12
C ASN A 263 -4.02 21.82 2.98
N LEU A 264 -3.55 21.01 3.94
CA LEU A 264 -2.50 21.41 4.88
C LEU A 264 -1.16 21.67 4.17
N ALA A 265 -0.78 20.79 3.25
CA ALA A 265 0.46 20.90 2.51
C ALA A 265 0.49 22.11 1.55
N ASP A 266 -0.69 22.49 1.00
CA ASP A 266 -0.83 23.67 0.14
C ASP A 266 -0.79 24.97 0.96
N ARG A 267 -1.30 24.94 2.22
CA ARG A 267 -1.36 26.11 3.09
C ARG A 267 -0.04 26.39 3.82
N PHE A 268 0.61 25.35 4.33
CA PHE A 268 1.80 25.47 5.20
C PHE A 268 3.11 25.16 4.47
N GLY A 269 3.06 24.64 3.26
CA GLY A 269 4.21 24.17 2.48
C GLY A 269 4.51 22.69 2.67
N ARG A 270 5.08 22.07 1.64
CA ARG A 270 5.32 20.61 1.58
C ARG A 270 6.27 20.13 2.69
N LYS A 271 7.37 20.85 2.93
CA LYS A 271 8.36 20.49 3.97
C LYS A 271 7.79 20.59 5.37
N ALA A 272 7.03 21.66 5.65
CA ALA A 272 6.44 21.92 6.97
C ALA A 272 5.41 20.85 7.39
N VAL A 273 4.78 20.18 6.42
CA VAL A 273 3.84 19.07 6.67
C VAL A 273 4.56 17.72 6.65
N ALA A 274 5.48 17.47 5.70
CA ALA A 274 6.15 16.19 5.59
C ALA A 274 7.03 15.85 6.81
N THR A 275 7.73 16.83 7.37
CA THR A 275 8.63 16.59 8.50
C THR A 275 7.91 16.12 9.77
N PRO A 276 6.87 16.80 10.30
CA PRO A 276 6.14 16.28 11.46
C PRO A 276 5.40 14.98 11.18
N CYS A 277 4.94 14.75 9.93
CA CYS A 277 4.36 13.48 9.54
C CYS A 277 5.37 12.33 9.61
N ALA A 278 6.59 12.53 9.13
CA ALA A 278 7.67 11.54 9.25
C ALA A 278 8.08 11.32 10.71
N ALA A 279 8.14 12.38 11.50
CA ALA A 279 8.42 12.31 12.95
C ALA A 279 7.34 11.51 13.70
N ALA A 280 6.06 11.69 13.35
CA ALA A 280 4.97 10.91 13.91
C ALA A 280 5.10 9.41 13.55
N CYS A 281 5.54 9.08 12.32
CA CYS A 281 5.81 7.70 11.95
C CYS A 281 6.96 7.10 12.77
N ALA A 282 8.07 7.80 12.93
CA ALA A 282 9.20 7.36 13.75
C ALA A 282 8.79 7.17 15.21
N ALA A 283 8.04 8.14 15.78
CA ALA A 283 7.53 8.06 17.15
C ALA A 283 6.55 6.91 17.33
N GLY A 284 5.66 6.65 16.36
CA GLY A 284 4.74 5.51 16.40
C GLY A 284 5.47 4.17 16.49
N LEU A 285 6.52 3.96 15.69
CA LEU A 285 7.37 2.76 15.75
C LEU A 285 8.14 2.68 17.08
N ALA A 286 8.63 3.80 17.60
CA ALA A 286 9.28 3.85 18.90
C ALA A 286 8.32 3.49 20.04
N VAL A 287 7.07 3.94 19.99
CA VAL A 287 6.03 3.55 20.96
C VAL A 287 5.77 2.05 20.91
N LEU A 288 5.67 1.43 19.72
CA LEU A 288 5.54 -0.02 19.57
C LEU A 288 6.72 -0.78 20.17
N ALA A 289 7.94 -0.23 20.05
CA ALA A 289 9.15 -0.84 20.62
C ALA A 289 9.24 -0.73 22.15
N LEU A 290 8.88 0.43 22.70
CA LEU A 290 9.15 0.77 24.09
C LEU A 290 7.99 0.42 25.05
N PHE A 291 6.75 0.38 24.54
CA PHE A 291 5.55 0.14 25.33
C PHE A 291 4.78 -1.10 24.84
N PRO A 292 5.29 -2.32 25.11
CA PRO A 292 4.68 -3.59 24.66
C PRO A 292 3.43 -3.91 25.49
N HIS A 293 2.40 -3.10 25.34
CA HIS A 293 1.11 -3.21 26.01
C HIS A 293 -0.01 -2.83 25.02
N PRO A 294 -1.23 -3.35 25.14
CA PRO A 294 -2.32 -3.03 24.21
C PRO A 294 -2.53 -1.53 23.96
N ILE A 295 -2.52 -0.69 25.00
CA ILE A 295 -2.65 0.76 24.86
C ILE A 295 -1.49 1.34 24.04
N GLY A 296 -0.25 0.90 24.31
CA GLY A 296 0.93 1.29 23.54
C GLY A 296 0.83 0.86 22.07
N ALA A 297 0.29 -0.34 21.82
CA ALA A 297 0.06 -0.84 20.48
C ALA A 297 -0.93 0.05 19.69
N PHE A 298 -2.08 0.40 20.28
CA PHE A 298 -3.03 1.33 19.66
C PHE A 298 -2.41 2.71 19.45
N ALA A 299 -1.78 3.29 20.46
CA ALA A 299 -1.15 4.61 20.36
C ALA A 299 -0.06 4.64 19.27
N GLY A 300 0.82 3.62 19.26
CA GLY A 300 1.90 3.51 18.27
C GLY A 300 1.37 3.36 16.84
N VAL A 301 0.39 2.48 16.64
CA VAL A 301 -0.24 2.25 15.33
C VAL A 301 -0.98 3.51 14.84
N MET A 302 -1.75 4.18 15.71
CA MET A 302 -2.48 5.39 15.32
C MET A 302 -1.52 6.56 15.01
N LEU A 303 -0.47 6.73 15.80
CA LEU A 303 0.54 7.76 15.57
C LEU A 303 1.27 7.53 14.25
N PHE A 304 1.69 6.28 13.98
CA PHE A 304 2.29 5.90 12.71
C PHE A 304 1.33 6.13 11.54
N ALA A 305 0.08 5.66 11.65
CA ALA A 305 -0.93 5.77 10.61
C ALA A 305 -1.26 7.23 10.25
N GLY A 306 -1.39 8.09 11.26
CA GLY A 306 -1.61 9.53 11.08
C GLY A 306 -0.46 10.20 10.34
N GLY A 307 0.78 9.92 10.75
CA GLY A 307 1.97 10.40 10.06
C GLY A 307 2.03 9.94 8.60
N TYR A 308 1.86 8.64 8.37
CA TYR A 308 1.91 8.07 7.02
C TYR A 308 0.83 8.62 6.09
N ALA A 309 -0.38 8.84 6.62
CA ALA A 309 -1.50 9.38 5.85
C ALA A 309 -1.24 10.77 5.27
N GLY A 310 -0.52 11.62 6.00
CA GLY A 310 -0.13 12.96 5.54
C GLY A 310 1.16 12.96 4.72
N LEU A 311 2.13 12.11 5.06
CA LEU A 311 3.45 12.08 4.42
C LEU A 311 3.39 11.69 2.94
N PHE A 312 2.75 10.56 2.63
CA PHE A 312 2.70 10.02 1.28
C PHE A 312 2.16 11.03 0.24
N PRO A 313 0.94 11.60 0.42
CA PRO A 313 0.41 12.54 -0.56
C PRO A 313 1.23 13.82 -0.66
N THR A 314 1.82 14.28 0.44
CA THR A 314 2.66 15.49 0.47
C THR A 314 3.94 15.31 -0.35
N LEU A 315 4.64 14.17 -0.17
CA LEU A 315 5.85 13.87 -0.93
C LEU A 315 5.54 13.57 -2.41
N LEU A 316 4.44 12.87 -2.69
CA LEU A 316 4.00 12.61 -4.07
C LEU A 316 3.65 13.91 -4.80
N ALA A 317 2.93 14.83 -4.15
CA ALA A 317 2.61 16.13 -4.72
C ALA A 317 3.89 16.91 -5.08
N LEU A 318 4.91 16.87 -4.20
CA LEU A 318 6.19 17.50 -4.47
C LEU A 318 6.88 16.94 -5.73
N VAL A 319 6.78 15.62 -5.96
CA VAL A 319 7.29 14.98 -7.20
C VAL A 319 6.53 15.49 -8.41
N VAL A 320 5.20 15.58 -8.32
CA VAL A 320 4.32 16.06 -9.40
C VAL A 320 4.59 17.52 -9.75
N ASP A 321 4.78 18.37 -8.71
CA ASP A 321 5.03 19.81 -8.89
C ASP A 321 6.38 20.08 -9.58
N ARG A 322 7.37 19.22 -9.38
CA ARG A 322 8.74 19.38 -9.94
C ARG A 322 8.97 18.64 -11.24
N ALA A 323 8.15 17.67 -11.56
CA ALA A 323 8.31 16.88 -12.77
C ALA A 323 7.71 17.61 -13.97
N PRO A 324 8.46 17.76 -15.10
CA PRO A 324 7.90 18.21 -16.37
C PRO A 324 6.69 17.38 -16.75
N GLU A 325 5.70 18.00 -17.38
CA GLU A 325 4.41 17.37 -17.69
C GLU A 325 4.56 16.05 -18.48
N ALA A 326 5.49 16.02 -19.42
CA ALA A 326 5.77 14.87 -20.27
C ALA A 326 6.28 13.62 -19.50
N VAL A 327 6.88 13.80 -18.31
CA VAL A 327 7.52 12.72 -17.53
C VAL A 327 6.93 12.56 -16.12
N ARG A 328 5.82 13.25 -15.79
CA ARG A 328 5.16 13.17 -14.48
C ARG A 328 4.80 11.74 -14.10
N GLY A 329 4.25 10.96 -15.02
CA GLY A 329 3.91 9.57 -14.77
C GLY A 329 5.12 8.72 -14.40
N GLN A 330 6.24 8.93 -15.08
CA GLN A 330 7.51 8.26 -14.80
C GLN A 330 8.06 8.67 -13.42
N ALA A 331 8.05 9.95 -13.09
CA ALA A 331 8.52 10.46 -11.80
C ALA A 331 7.68 9.91 -10.64
N MET A 332 6.35 9.85 -10.79
CA MET A 332 5.44 9.23 -9.81
C MET A 332 5.70 7.73 -9.66
N GLY A 333 5.93 7.01 -10.76
CA GLY A 333 6.31 5.61 -10.75
C GLY A 333 7.62 5.40 -9.99
N SER A 334 8.66 6.17 -10.30
CA SER A 334 9.93 6.17 -9.58
C SER A 334 9.78 6.44 -8.09
N PHE A 335 8.93 7.38 -7.69
CA PHE A 335 8.68 7.66 -6.28
C PHE A 335 8.06 6.46 -5.56
N ASN A 336 7.06 5.81 -6.15
CA ASN A 336 6.43 4.63 -5.54
C ASN A 336 7.40 3.45 -5.38
N MET A 337 8.42 3.33 -6.24
CA MET A 337 9.43 2.28 -6.14
C MET A 337 10.24 2.34 -4.85
N TYR A 338 10.47 3.52 -4.28
CA TYR A 338 11.15 3.65 -2.99
C TYR A 338 10.43 2.90 -1.87
N PHE A 339 9.09 2.88 -1.89
CA PHE A 339 8.31 2.05 -0.99
C PHE A 339 8.53 0.55 -1.22
N ASP A 340 8.47 0.12 -2.48
CA ASP A 340 8.64 -1.30 -2.83
C ASP A 340 10.05 -1.81 -2.52
N ILE A 341 11.09 -0.97 -2.69
CA ILE A 341 12.47 -1.28 -2.29
C ILE A 341 12.60 -1.36 -0.75
N GLY A 342 11.83 -0.54 -0.02
CA GLY A 342 11.80 -0.57 1.45
C GLY A 342 11.15 -1.83 2.03
N ALA A 343 10.25 -2.47 1.28
CA ALA A 343 9.50 -3.60 1.78
C ALA A 343 10.35 -4.80 2.25
N PRO A 344 11.41 -5.24 1.54
CA PRO A 344 12.31 -6.29 2.02
C PRO A 344 13.01 -5.93 3.33
N VAL A 345 13.39 -4.66 3.51
CA VAL A 345 14.00 -4.17 4.76
C VAL A 345 12.98 -4.27 5.90
N GLY A 346 11.78 -3.74 5.71
CA GLY A 346 10.71 -3.80 6.70
C GLY A 346 10.18 -5.20 6.99
N GLY A 347 10.28 -6.12 6.05
CA GLY A 347 9.90 -7.52 6.23
C GLY A 347 11.07 -8.36 6.75
N PHE A 348 12.06 -8.62 5.91
CA PHE A 348 13.13 -9.58 6.24
C PHE A 348 14.09 -9.07 7.32
N VAL A 349 14.61 -7.83 7.19
CA VAL A 349 15.58 -7.30 8.17
C VAL A 349 14.91 -7.09 9.53
N ALA A 350 13.70 -6.51 9.56
CA ALA A 350 12.98 -6.38 10.81
C ALA A 350 12.65 -7.73 11.44
N GLY A 351 12.23 -8.73 10.64
CA GLY A 351 12.00 -10.09 11.11
C GLY A 351 13.25 -10.73 11.72
N ARG A 352 14.41 -10.56 11.07
CA ARG A 352 15.70 -11.04 11.61
C ARG A 352 16.07 -10.41 12.95
N LEU A 353 15.83 -9.09 13.06
CA LEU A 353 16.08 -8.38 14.32
C LEU A 353 15.11 -8.80 15.43
N ILE A 354 13.85 -9.08 15.07
CA ILE A 354 12.85 -9.60 16.02
C ILE A 354 13.25 -11.00 16.50
N ASP A 355 13.72 -11.88 15.62
CA ASP A 355 14.21 -13.22 15.99
C ASP A 355 15.40 -13.15 16.96
N GLN A 356 16.25 -12.11 16.86
CA GLN A 356 17.45 -11.95 17.71
C GLN A 356 17.20 -11.26 19.04
N GLY A 357 16.37 -10.21 19.06
CA GLY A 357 16.20 -9.35 20.25
C GLY A 357 14.76 -8.94 20.53
N GLY A 358 13.79 -9.69 19.96
CA GLY A 358 12.37 -9.46 20.15
C GLY A 358 11.84 -8.22 19.40
N TYR A 359 10.55 -7.98 19.58
CA TYR A 359 9.85 -6.89 18.92
C TYR A 359 10.41 -5.51 19.25
N ARG A 360 11.02 -5.36 20.46
CA ARG A 360 11.67 -4.10 20.86
C ARG A 360 12.82 -3.74 19.92
N LEU A 361 13.67 -4.71 19.58
CA LEU A 361 14.79 -4.50 18.66
C LEU A 361 14.28 -4.24 17.23
N GLY A 362 13.32 -5.04 16.75
CA GLY A 362 12.79 -4.91 15.40
C GLY A 362 12.10 -3.57 15.14
N PHE A 363 11.11 -3.22 15.95
CA PHE A 363 10.42 -1.92 15.82
C PHE A 363 11.33 -0.74 16.14
N GLY A 364 12.25 -0.87 17.13
CA GLY A 364 13.22 0.16 17.48
C GLY A 364 14.20 0.48 16.34
N ALA A 365 14.72 -0.54 15.66
CA ALA A 365 15.57 -0.36 14.50
C ALA A 365 14.82 0.33 13.33
N MET A 366 13.56 -0.05 13.09
CA MET A 366 12.75 0.60 12.05
C MET A 366 12.36 2.04 12.44
N ALA A 367 12.20 2.33 13.74
CA ALA A 367 12.04 3.69 14.24
C ALA A 367 13.29 4.54 13.96
N ALA A 368 14.49 3.98 14.17
CA ALA A 368 15.75 4.65 13.85
C ALA A 368 15.88 4.93 12.34
N VAL A 369 15.50 3.98 11.49
CA VAL A 369 15.47 4.21 10.03
C VAL A 369 14.48 5.32 9.66
N ALA A 370 13.28 5.32 10.24
CA ALA A 370 12.31 6.39 10.01
C ALA A 370 12.82 7.76 10.50
N LEU A 371 13.57 7.79 11.61
CA LEU A 371 14.20 9.01 12.12
C LEU A 371 15.28 9.55 11.17
N VAL A 372 16.03 8.68 10.48
CA VAL A 372 16.93 9.10 9.39
C VAL A 372 16.13 9.85 8.32
N GLY A 373 14.94 9.36 7.95
CA GLY A 373 14.05 10.07 7.03
C GLY A 373 13.67 11.48 7.52
N VAL A 374 13.43 11.66 8.82
CA VAL A 374 13.18 12.98 9.43
C VAL A 374 14.40 13.89 9.31
N VAL A 375 15.59 13.38 9.64
CA VAL A 375 16.86 14.14 9.55
C VAL A 375 17.12 14.60 8.12
N LEU A 376 16.89 13.73 7.14
CA LEU A 376 17.03 14.08 5.72
C LEU A 376 16.05 15.19 5.30
N LEU A 377 14.81 15.16 5.78
CA LEU A 377 13.83 16.22 5.52
C LEU A 377 14.25 17.56 6.16
N LEU A 378 14.79 17.53 7.37
CA LEU A 378 15.34 18.71 8.03
C LEU A 378 16.58 19.24 7.31
N GLY A 379 17.49 18.36 6.92
CA GLY A 379 18.77 18.67 6.27
C GLY A 379 18.69 19.14 4.82
N GLY A 380 17.49 19.29 4.26
CA GLY A 380 17.31 19.89 2.93
C GLY A 380 17.16 18.88 1.77
N ALA A 381 16.90 17.61 2.04
CA ALA A 381 16.48 16.65 0.99
C ALA A 381 15.28 17.17 0.18
N ILE A 382 14.51 18.06 0.81
CA ILE A 382 13.44 18.85 0.17
C ILE A 382 13.76 20.32 0.43
N PRO A 383 13.90 21.18 -0.63
CA PRO A 383 14.00 22.63 -0.46
C PRO A 383 12.78 23.19 0.26
N SER A 384 12.99 24.25 1.04
CA SER A 384 11.90 24.99 1.67
C SER A 384 11.08 25.70 0.60
N ASP A 385 9.88 25.18 0.29
CA ASP A 385 8.94 25.85 -0.59
C ASP A 385 8.34 27.06 0.12
N ARG A 386 8.34 28.23 -0.53
CA ARG A 386 7.50 29.35 -0.09
C ARG A 386 6.04 28.93 -0.23
N PRO A 387 5.15 29.22 0.73
CA PRO A 387 3.74 28.90 0.61
C PRO A 387 3.15 29.52 -0.65
N VAL A 388 2.43 28.75 -1.44
CA VAL A 388 1.81 29.17 -2.72
C VAL A 388 0.87 30.38 -2.53
N ALA A 389 0.36 30.61 -1.32
CA ALA A 389 -0.46 31.77 -0.97
C ALA A 389 0.28 33.12 -1.09
N ALA A 390 1.62 33.14 -0.97
CA ALA A 390 2.41 34.37 -1.10
C ALA A 390 2.76 34.76 -2.54
N ALA A 391 2.45 33.92 -3.52
CA ALA A 391 2.73 34.16 -4.95
C ALA A 391 1.50 34.69 -5.71
N ARG A 392 0.36 34.90 -5.04
CA ARG A 392 -0.88 35.43 -5.61
C ARG A 392 -1.28 36.81 -5.07
N SER A 393 -0.41 37.43 -4.27
CA SER A 393 -0.46 38.86 -3.91
C SER A 393 0.61 39.62 -4.68
#